data_84b6aeab18d58b8071f06876280a8388
#
_entry.id   84b6aeab18d58b8071f06876280a8388
#
_cell.length_a   1.000
_cell.length_b   1.000
_cell.length_c   1.000
_cell.angle_alpha   90.00
_cell.angle_beta   90.00
_cell.angle_gamma   90.00
#
_symmetry.space_group_name_H-M   'P 1'
#
loop_
_entity.id
_entity.type
_entity.pdbx_description
1 polymer ?
#
loop_
_entity_poly.entity_id
_entity_poly.type
_entity_poly.pdbx_seq_one_letter_code
_entity_poly.pdbx_strand_id
1 'polypeptide(L)'
;MLTESAKNLVPKFFDETGTTYDGVVTYGTLGKDKYWKKKILQQISNGNSFLDLACGTGILTRKIAEKFPNAKIVGIDITKSYLDVAKKNSNSFDNISFILDDAEEFKLDSKFDCITASYLPKYCDPEILVKNCVAHLKPDGKIIFHDFTYPKNPSVRGLWNFFLTFLRLVGCFIPSWKDALIGLPKLIRRSKWLDSYSDVMGKNGLKVNHQYLTYGASAILTGAK
;
A
#
# COMPACT_ATOMS: atom_id res chain seq x y z
N MET A 1 11.79 -1.25 -26.36
CA MET A 1 11.83 -0.27 -25.25
C MET A 1 11.64 -1.05 -23.97
N LEU A 2 12.71 -1.23 -23.18
CA LEU A 2 12.62 -1.80 -21.84
C LEU A 2 11.74 -0.86 -21.03
N THR A 3 10.58 -1.32 -20.61
CA THR A 3 9.70 -0.57 -19.69
C THR A 3 10.45 -0.47 -18.37
N GLU A 4 10.83 0.73 -17.99
CA GLU A 4 11.38 1.03 -16.67
C GLU A 4 10.47 0.38 -15.62
N SER A 5 11.05 -0.41 -14.72
CA SER A 5 10.27 -1.07 -13.66
C SER A 5 9.52 0.00 -12.86
N ALA A 6 8.26 -0.23 -12.58
CA ALA A 6 7.45 0.72 -11.80
C ALA A 6 8.08 1.05 -10.45
N LYS A 7 8.85 0.13 -9.88
CA LYS A 7 9.64 0.27 -8.66
C LYS A 7 10.67 1.41 -8.74
N ASN A 8 11.31 1.61 -9.92
CA ASN A 8 12.28 2.69 -10.12
C ASN A 8 11.64 4.09 -10.05
N LEU A 9 10.31 4.18 -10.08
CA LEU A 9 9.59 5.44 -9.88
C LEU A 9 9.43 5.82 -8.41
N VAL A 10 9.61 4.88 -7.47
CA VAL A 10 9.37 5.11 -6.04
C VAL A 10 10.30 6.20 -5.49
N PRO A 11 11.64 6.15 -5.65
CA PRO A 11 12.51 7.22 -5.18
C PRO A 11 12.14 8.57 -5.81
N LYS A 12 11.92 8.59 -7.13
CA LYS A 12 11.56 9.79 -7.87
C LYS A 12 10.28 10.45 -7.37
N PHE A 13 9.30 9.65 -6.90
CA PHE A 13 8.01 10.16 -6.45
C PHE A 13 8.00 10.56 -4.97
N PHE A 14 8.83 9.92 -4.15
CA PHE A 14 8.59 9.94 -2.70
C PHE A 14 9.76 10.37 -1.81
N ASP A 15 11.02 10.37 -2.29
CA ASP A 15 12.19 10.62 -1.42
C ASP A 15 12.13 11.95 -0.65
N GLU A 16 11.55 13.01 -1.26
CA GLU A 16 11.48 14.35 -0.66
C GLU A 16 10.10 14.68 -0.06
N THR A 17 9.16 13.72 -0.03
CA THR A 17 7.75 14.01 0.26
C THR A 17 7.27 13.55 1.64
N GLY A 18 8.14 12.94 2.44
CA GLY A 18 7.77 12.30 3.72
C GLY A 18 6.98 13.19 4.68
N THR A 19 7.38 14.45 4.86
CA THR A 19 6.72 15.39 5.78
C THR A 19 5.37 15.91 5.30
N THR A 20 5.11 15.89 3.99
CA THR A 20 3.86 16.40 3.37
C THR A 20 2.92 15.28 2.94
N TYR A 21 3.37 14.03 2.99
CA TYR A 21 2.66 12.87 2.47
C TYR A 21 1.23 12.73 3.00
N ASP A 22 1.04 12.79 4.32
CA ASP A 22 -0.26 12.58 4.96
C ASP A 22 -1.30 13.61 4.50
N GLY A 23 -0.88 14.86 4.32
CA GLY A 23 -1.71 15.92 3.76
C GLY A 23 -2.08 15.66 2.31
N VAL A 24 -1.07 15.37 1.47
CA VAL A 24 -1.30 15.14 0.03
C VAL A 24 -2.16 13.90 -0.21
N VAL A 25 -1.96 12.82 0.53
CA VAL A 25 -2.83 11.63 0.44
C VAL A 25 -4.26 11.96 0.87
N THR A 26 -4.44 12.73 1.95
CA THR A 26 -5.78 13.11 2.41
C THR A 26 -6.52 13.93 1.34
N TYR A 27 -5.90 14.96 0.79
CA TYR A 27 -6.52 15.81 -0.24
C TYR A 27 -6.62 15.09 -1.59
N GLY A 28 -5.57 14.38 -1.99
CA GLY A 28 -5.50 13.64 -3.25
C GLY A 28 -6.45 12.45 -3.34
N THR A 29 -6.99 11.99 -2.20
CA THR A 29 -8.04 10.96 -2.15
C THR A 29 -9.40 11.51 -1.73
N LEU A 30 -9.54 12.84 -1.60
CA LEU A 30 -10.74 13.50 -1.04
C LEU A 30 -11.14 12.88 0.32
N GLY A 31 -10.16 12.59 1.18
CA GLY A 31 -10.35 11.97 2.49
C GLY A 31 -10.72 10.49 2.48
N LYS A 32 -10.80 9.85 1.30
CA LYS A 32 -11.16 8.42 1.19
C LYS A 32 -10.10 7.49 1.75
N ASP A 33 -8.84 7.93 1.85
CA ASP A 33 -7.76 7.16 2.47
C ASP A 33 -8.13 6.65 3.88
N LYS A 34 -8.72 7.50 4.72
CA LYS A 34 -9.20 7.10 6.06
C LYS A 34 -10.24 5.99 6.01
N TYR A 35 -11.18 6.09 5.08
CA TYR A 35 -12.20 5.06 4.85
C TYR A 35 -11.58 3.76 4.36
N TRP A 36 -10.64 3.81 3.41
CA TRP A 36 -9.97 2.62 2.88
C TRP A 36 -9.15 1.92 3.96
N LYS A 37 -8.39 2.65 4.76
CA LYS A 37 -7.65 2.09 5.89
C LYS A 37 -8.56 1.43 6.93
N LYS A 38 -9.74 2.03 7.22
CA LYS A 38 -10.76 1.40 8.06
C LYS A 38 -11.23 0.07 7.45
N LYS A 39 -11.41 0.00 6.12
CA LYS A 39 -11.80 -1.23 5.42
C LYS A 39 -10.70 -2.29 5.47
N ILE A 40 -9.43 -1.91 5.32
CA ILE A 40 -8.28 -2.82 5.51
C ILE A 40 -8.30 -3.40 6.93
N LEU A 41 -8.42 -2.58 7.95
CA LEU A 41 -8.48 -3.02 9.34
C LEU A 41 -9.63 -3.99 9.64
N GLN A 42 -10.76 -3.86 8.96
CA GLN A 42 -11.90 -4.80 9.08
C GLN A 42 -11.58 -6.19 8.52
N GLN A 43 -10.62 -6.30 7.59
CA GLN A 43 -10.17 -7.58 7.02
C GLN A 43 -9.14 -8.29 7.90
N ILE A 44 -8.47 -7.57 8.82
CA ILE A 44 -7.46 -8.14 9.72
C ILE A 44 -8.16 -8.93 10.82
N SER A 45 -7.92 -10.24 10.86
CA SER A 45 -8.36 -11.15 11.89
C SER A 45 -7.52 -10.98 13.17
N ASN A 46 -7.93 -11.60 14.26
CA ASN A 46 -7.12 -11.63 15.48
C ASN A 46 -5.75 -12.28 15.22
N GLY A 47 -4.74 -11.78 15.89
CA GLY A 47 -3.37 -12.27 15.77
C GLY A 47 -2.43 -11.50 16.70
N ASN A 48 -1.18 -11.97 16.80
CA ASN A 48 -0.17 -11.43 17.70
C ASN A 48 1.04 -10.86 16.96
N SER A 49 1.08 -10.95 15.62
CA SER A 49 2.19 -10.46 14.81
C SER A 49 1.69 -9.98 13.45
N PHE A 50 2.02 -8.74 13.11
CA PHE A 50 1.57 -8.09 11.88
C PHE A 50 2.74 -7.45 11.16
N LEU A 51 2.72 -7.52 9.83
CA LEU A 51 3.69 -6.89 8.95
C LEU A 51 2.96 -5.90 8.02
N ASP A 52 3.44 -4.66 7.98
CA ASP A 52 2.93 -3.62 7.09
C ASP A 52 4.01 -3.24 6.08
N LEU A 53 3.87 -3.67 4.84
CA LEU A 53 4.81 -3.44 3.75
C LEU A 53 4.52 -2.10 3.07
N ALA A 54 5.57 -1.35 2.73
CA ALA A 54 5.51 0.03 2.28
C ALA A 54 4.69 0.86 3.27
N CYS A 55 5.07 0.78 4.55
CA CYS A 55 4.32 1.39 5.65
C CYS A 55 4.28 2.92 5.59
N GLY A 56 5.14 3.53 4.80
CA GLY A 56 5.23 4.97 4.60
C GLY A 56 5.48 5.71 5.92
N THR A 57 4.65 6.71 6.18
CA THR A 57 4.66 7.48 7.44
C THR A 57 4.01 6.75 8.62
N GLY A 58 3.68 5.46 8.48
CA GLY A 58 3.16 4.60 9.53
C GLY A 58 1.67 4.78 9.85
N ILE A 59 0.86 5.37 8.97
CA ILE A 59 -0.57 5.62 9.23
C ILE A 59 -1.32 4.29 9.46
N LEU A 60 -1.15 3.30 8.59
CA LEU A 60 -1.82 2.00 8.73
C LEU A 60 -1.20 1.22 9.88
N THR A 61 0.12 1.23 10.00
CA THR A 61 0.90 0.57 11.06
C THR A 61 0.39 0.95 12.44
N ARG A 62 0.24 2.27 12.73
CA ARG A 62 -0.31 2.75 14.02
C ARG A 62 -1.75 2.31 14.25
N LYS A 63 -2.59 2.32 13.21
CA LYS A 63 -3.98 1.83 13.33
C LYS A 63 -4.07 0.33 13.61
N ILE A 64 -3.13 -0.46 13.11
CA ILE A 64 -3.01 -1.87 13.48
C ILE A 64 -2.61 -1.99 14.95
N ALA A 65 -1.64 -1.20 15.41
CA ALA A 65 -1.19 -1.20 16.80
C ALA A 65 -2.29 -0.75 17.78
N GLU A 66 -3.06 0.27 17.43
CA GLU A 66 -4.25 0.70 18.20
C GLU A 66 -5.29 -0.42 18.34
N LYS A 67 -5.53 -1.17 17.25
CA LYS A 67 -6.51 -2.27 17.24
C LYS A 67 -6.00 -3.50 18.00
N PHE A 68 -4.68 -3.74 18.00
CA PHE A 68 -4.04 -4.91 18.59
C PHE A 68 -2.89 -4.51 19.52
N PRO A 69 -3.17 -3.92 20.68
CA PRO A 69 -2.15 -3.31 21.55
C PRO A 69 -1.11 -4.32 22.10
N ASN A 70 -1.47 -5.59 22.17
CA ASN A 70 -0.58 -6.66 22.67
C ASN A 70 0.17 -7.39 21.54
N ALA A 71 -0.05 -7.04 20.29
CA ALA A 71 0.61 -7.67 19.14
C ALA A 71 1.92 -6.97 18.80
N LYS A 72 2.85 -7.67 18.15
CA LYS A 72 4.05 -7.10 17.55
C LYS A 72 3.74 -6.64 16.14
N ILE A 73 4.05 -5.39 15.82
CA ILE A 73 3.85 -4.82 14.50
C ILE A 73 5.20 -4.42 13.92
N VAL A 74 5.49 -4.88 12.71
CA VAL A 74 6.67 -4.49 11.94
C VAL A 74 6.22 -3.70 10.73
N GLY A 75 6.75 -2.49 10.56
CA GLY A 75 6.60 -1.69 9.35
C GLY A 75 7.87 -1.74 8.51
N ILE A 76 7.76 -2.05 7.22
CA ILE A 76 8.87 -2.00 6.27
C ILE A 76 8.59 -0.91 5.24
N ASP A 77 9.59 -0.08 4.96
CA ASP A 77 9.55 0.86 3.83
C ASP A 77 10.95 1.05 3.25
N ILE A 78 11.04 1.26 1.96
CA ILE A 78 12.31 1.50 1.24
C ILE A 78 12.77 2.96 1.39
N THR A 79 11.88 3.87 1.79
CA THR A 79 12.12 5.31 1.84
C THR A 79 12.48 5.76 3.24
N LYS A 80 13.74 6.12 3.45
CA LYS A 80 14.24 6.53 4.78
C LYS A 80 13.48 7.73 5.35
N SER A 81 13.21 8.77 4.55
CA SER A 81 12.51 9.98 5.01
C SER A 81 11.11 9.67 5.54
N TYR A 82 10.44 8.66 4.98
CA TYR A 82 9.13 8.20 5.46
C TYR A 82 9.23 7.49 6.79
N LEU A 83 10.22 6.60 6.94
CA LEU A 83 10.45 5.90 8.22
C LEU A 83 10.84 6.84 9.35
N ASP A 84 11.57 7.91 9.06
CA ASP A 84 11.90 8.93 10.06
C ASP A 84 10.62 9.61 10.59
N VAL A 85 9.66 9.93 9.70
CA VAL A 85 8.33 10.43 10.08
C VAL A 85 7.51 9.36 10.81
N ALA A 86 7.52 8.12 10.34
CA ALA A 86 6.82 7.01 10.96
C ALA A 86 7.27 6.78 12.41
N LYS A 87 8.58 6.75 12.66
CA LYS A 87 9.17 6.62 13.99
C LYS A 87 8.74 7.76 14.90
N LYS A 88 8.85 9.01 14.43
CA LYS A 88 8.43 10.20 15.18
C LYS A 88 6.95 10.13 15.57
N ASN A 89 6.09 9.76 14.63
CA ASN A 89 4.64 9.70 14.84
C ASN A 89 4.19 8.49 15.68
N SER A 90 5.07 7.53 15.92
CA SER A 90 4.78 6.28 16.64
C SER A 90 5.46 6.20 18.00
N ASN A 91 5.99 7.30 18.54
CA ASN A 91 6.74 7.32 19.80
C ASN A 91 5.95 6.83 21.03
N SER A 92 4.62 6.84 20.96
CA SER A 92 3.73 6.35 22.02
C SER A 92 3.38 4.86 21.92
N PHE A 93 3.95 4.15 20.95
CA PHE A 93 3.68 2.74 20.71
C PHE A 93 4.94 1.90 20.98
N ASP A 94 4.93 1.10 22.04
CA ASP A 94 6.04 0.20 22.38
C ASP A 94 6.05 -1.10 21.55
N ASN A 95 4.98 -1.36 20.83
CA ASN A 95 4.76 -2.58 20.08
C ASN A 95 5.00 -2.44 18.55
N ILE A 96 5.53 -1.31 18.09
CA ILE A 96 5.87 -1.06 16.69
C ILE A 96 7.39 -1.02 16.50
N SER A 97 7.87 -1.68 15.46
CA SER A 97 9.24 -1.55 14.96
C SER A 97 9.24 -1.20 13.47
N PHE A 98 10.24 -0.43 13.03
CA PHE A 98 10.38 -0.01 11.63
C PHE A 98 11.73 -0.44 11.07
N ILE A 99 11.71 -1.01 9.86
CA ILE A 99 12.87 -1.54 9.13
C ILE A 99 12.97 -0.85 7.77
N LEU A 100 14.14 -0.35 7.45
CA LEU A 100 14.45 0.18 6.11
C LEU A 100 14.84 -1.01 5.22
N ASP A 101 13.93 -1.46 4.38
CA ASP A 101 14.16 -2.59 3.49
C ASP A 101 13.15 -2.58 2.34
N ASP A 102 13.41 -3.41 1.33
CA ASP A 102 12.57 -3.59 0.17
C ASP A 102 11.52 -4.67 0.39
N ALA A 103 10.26 -4.36 0.10
CA ALA A 103 9.14 -5.29 0.24
C ALA A 103 9.29 -6.58 -0.60
N GLU A 104 10.04 -6.54 -1.69
CA GLU A 104 10.30 -7.73 -2.53
C GLU A 104 11.48 -8.58 -2.03
N GLU A 105 12.40 -8.01 -1.22
CA GLU A 105 13.68 -8.63 -0.88
C GLU A 105 13.89 -8.87 0.62
N PHE A 106 13.02 -8.30 1.49
CA PHE A 106 13.17 -8.41 2.93
C PHE A 106 13.28 -9.87 3.40
N LYS A 107 14.07 -10.07 4.44
CA LYS A 107 14.25 -11.36 5.10
C LYS A 107 14.10 -11.18 6.61
N LEU A 108 13.11 -11.83 7.19
CA LEU A 108 12.85 -11.81 8.62
C LEU A 108 12.73 -13.26 9.11
N ASP A 109 13.27 -13.54 10.28
CA ASP A 109 13.12 -14.86 10.93
C ASP A 109 11.70 -15.10 11.44
N SER A 110 10.92 -14.03 11.59
CA SER A 110 9.55 -14.07 12.10
C SER A 110 8.53 -14.33 11.02
N LYS A 111 7.45 -15.04 11.39
CA LYS A 111 6.23 -15.19 10.58
C LYS A 111 5.09 -14.40 11.17
N PHE A 112 4.15 -13.99 10.31
CA PHE A 112 3.10 -13.05 10.64
C PHE A 112 1.70 -13.68 10.48
N ASP A 113 0.78 -13.28 11.36
CA ASP A 113 -0.64 -13.65 11.25
C ASP A 113 -1.32 -12.89 10.11
N CYS A 114 -0.87 -11.66 9.86
CA CYS A 114 -1.34 -10.90 8.72
C CYS A 114 -0.22 -10.01 8.15
N ILE A 115 -0.17 -9.94 6.82
CA ILE A 115 0.71 -9.06 6.05
C ILE A 115 -0.17 -8.07 5.29
N THR A 116 0.04 -6.78 5.51
CA THR A 116 -0.68 -5.71 4.82
C THR A 116 0.23 -4.95 3.88
N ALA A 117 -0.31 -4.43 2.80
CA ALA A 117 0.33 -3.43 1.95
C ALA A 117 -0.71 -2.49 1.36
N SER A 118 -0.51 -1.18 1.54
CA SER A 118 -1.42 -0.17 0.98
C SER A 118 -0.65 0.74 0.03
N TYR A 119 -1.13 0.84 -1.22
CA TYR A 119 -0.53 1.59 -2.33
C TYR A 119 0.78 1.01 -2.90
N LEU A 120 1.17 -0.20 -2.49
CA LEU A 120 2.37 -0.87 -2.97
C LEU A 120 2.17 -1.70 -4.25
N PRO A 121 1.09 -2.50 -4.42
CA PRO A 121 1.01 -3.55 -5.46
C PRO A 121 1.33 -3.09 -6.87
N LYS A 122 0.97 -1.87 -7.26
CA LYS A 122 1.24 -1.34 -8.60
C LYS A 122 2.72 -1.09 -8.92
N TYR A 123 3.60 -1.13 -7.90
CA TYR A 123 5.04 -0.88 -8.06
C TYR A 123 5.88 -2.15 -8.10
N CYS A 124 5.37 -3.26 -7.58
CA CYS A 124 6.12 -4.50 -7.39
C CYS A 124 5.75 -5.57 -8.42
N ASP A 125 6.64 -6.54 -8.57
CA ASP A 125 6.38 -7.78 -9.29
C ASP A 125 5.49 -8.71 -8.46
N PRO A 126 4.34 -9.16 -8.98
CA PRO A 126 3.42 -10.00 -8.23
C PRO A 126 4.02 -11.35 -7.78
N GLU A 127 4.83 -12.00 -8.64
CA GLU A 127 5.43 -13.30 -8.33
C GLU A 127 6.45 -13.17 -7.20
N ILE A 128 7.27 -12.13 -7.24
CA ILE A 128 8.30 -11.89 -6.22
C ILE A 128 7.65 -11.52 -4.89
N LEU A 129 6.76 -10.51 -4.90
CA LEU A 129 6.13 -10.00 -3.67
C LEU A 129 5.26 -11.06 -2.98
N VAL A 130 4.41 -11.79 -3.73
CA VAL A 130 3.54 -12.82 -3.15
C VAL A 130 4.36 -13.98 -2.60
N LYS A 131 5.39 -14.45 -3.33
CA LYS A 131 6.28 -15.51 -2.85
C LYS A 131 6.95 -15.12 -1.54
N ASN A 132 7.46 -13.89 -1.44
CA ASN A 132 8.08 -13.39 -0.22
C ASN A 132 7.06 -13.29 0.92
N CYS A 133 5.86 -12.76 0.68
CA CYS A 133 4.79 -12.71 1.67
C CYS A 133 4.39 -14.12 2.16
N VAL A 134 4.20 -15.09 1.26
CA VAL A 134 3.81 -16.47 1.62
C VAL A 134 4.88 -17.16 2.48
N ALA A 135 6.18 -16.90 2.21
CA ALA A 135 7.30 -17.42 3.00
C ALA A 135 7.27 -16.90 4.46
N HIS A 136 6.80 -15.66 4.67
CA HIS A 136 6.70 -15.04 6.00
C HIS A 136 5.30 -15.13 6.62
N LEU A 137 4.36 -15.84 5.99
CA LEU A 137 3.00 -16.01 6.51
C LEU A 137 2.93 -17.27 7.39
N LYS A 138 2.27 -17.14 8.56
CA LYS A 138 1.94 -18.29 9.43
C LYS A 138 0.92 -19.23 8.74
N PRO A 139 0.76 -20.47 9.21
CA PRO A 139 -0.47 -21.25 8.95
C PRO A 139 -1.68 -20.41 9.33
N ASP A 140 -2.75 -20.47 8.53
CA ASP A 140 -3.99 -19.68 8.70
C ASP A 140 -3.79 -18.15 8.60
N GLY A 141 -2.59 -17.69 8.19
CA GLY A 141 -2.29 -16.28 8.01
C GLY A 141 -2.96 -15.69 6.77
N LYS A 142 -3.01 -14.36 6.72
CA LYS A 142 -3.68 -13.61 5.66
C LYS A 142 -2.80 -12.51 5.07
N ILE A 143 -2.83 -12.37 3.75
CA ILE A 143 -2.27 -11.24 3.01
C ILE A 143 -3.43 -10.30 2.67
N ILE A 144 -3.24 -8.99 2.87
CA ILE A 144 -4.22 -7.96 2.53
C ILE A 144 -3.52 -6.86 1.75
N PHE A 145 -3.79 -6.78 0.46
CA PHE A 145 -3.28 -5.74 -0.42
C PHE A 145 -4.39 -4.73 -0.75
N HIS A 146 -4.02 -3.48 -0.79
CA HIS A 146 -4.90 -2.38 -1.17
C HIS A 146 -4.17 -1.45 -2.13
N ASP A 147 -4.85 -1.08 -3.21
CA ASP A 147 -4.33 -0.08 -4.14
C ASP A 147 -5.44 0.59 -4.95
N PHE A 148 -5.09 1.63 -5.70
CA PHE A 148 -5.96 2.22 -6.69
C PHE A 148 -6.28 1.25 -7.82
N THR A 149 -7.50 1.33 -8.31
CA THR A 149 -7.94 0.67 -9.54
C THR A 149 -8.50 1.70 -10.53
N TYR A 150 -8.47 1.38 -11.82
CA TYR A 150 -9.08 2.23 -12.83
C TYR A 150 -10.56 1.89 -12.97
N PRO A 151 -11.50 2.82 -12.70
CA PRO A 151 -12.92 2.52 -12.68
C PRO A 151 -13.44 1.96 -14.01
N LYS A 152 -14.22 0.87 -13.95
CA LYS A 152 -14.86 0.26 -15.14
C LYS A 152 -16.08 1.04 -15.62
N ASN A 153 -16.85 1.65 -14.69
CA ASN A 153 -18.03 2.44 -15.00
C ASN A 153 -17.63 3.75 -15.74
N PRO A 154 -18.17 4.04 -16.93
CA PRO A 154 -17.77 5.20 -17.74
C PRO A 154 -17.96 6.55 -17.04
N SER A 155 -19.07 6.74 -16.31
CA SER A 155 -19.37 7.99 -15.61
C SER A 155 -18.39 8.23 -14.46
N VAL A 156 -18.13 7.19 -13.65
CA VAL A 156 -17.13 7.25 -12.57
C VAL A 156 -15.74 7.50 -13.15
N ARG A 157 -15.40 6.84 -14.25
CA ARG A 157 -14.13 7.02 -14.96
C ARG A 157 -13.95 8.43 -15.49
N GLY A 158 -15.02 9.04 -16.02
CA GLY A 158 -15.00 10.44 -16.46
C GLY A 158 -14.67 11.40 -15.31
N LEU A 159 -15.37 11.25 -14.19
CA LEU A 159 -15.13 12.04 -12.97
C LEU A 159 -13.72 11.82 -12.42
N TRP A 160 -13.26 10.57 -12.38
CA TRP A 160 -11.92 10.21 -11.93
C TRP A 160 -10.83 10.84 -12.82
N ASN A 161 -11.00 10.79 -14.14
CA ASN A 161 -10.08 11.44 -15.09
C ASN A 161 -10.05 12.96 -14.92
N PHE A 162 -11.22 13.59 -14.75
CA PHE A 162 -11.33 15.02 -14.48
C PHE A 162 -10.56 15.40 -13.21
N PHE A 163 -10.81 14.68 -12.12
CA PHE A 163 -10.14 14.93 -10.83
C PHE A 163 -8.61 14.76 -10.94
N LEU A 164 -8.13 13.72 -11.60
CA LEU A 164 -6.69 13.52 -11.79
C LEU A 164 -6.06 14.57 -12.72
N THR A 165 -6.79 15.07 -13.70
CA THR A 165 -6.32 16.20 -14.51
C THR A 165 -6.18 17.45 -13.67
N PHE A 166 -7.13 17.72 -12.79
CA PHE A 166 -7.04 18.80 -11.82
C PHE A 166 -5.83 18.63 -10.89
N LEU A 167 -5.61 17.45 -10.32
CA LEU A 167 -4.43 17.18 -9.48
C LEU A 167 -3.10 17.38 -10.23
N ARG A 168 -3.04 17.05 -11.52
CA ARG A 168 -1.86 17.32 -12.35
C ARG A 168 -1.59 18.81 -12.49
N LEU A 169 -2.63 19.62 -12.69
CA LEU A 169 -2.50 21.07 -12.75
C LEU A 169 -1.99 21.63 -11.42
N VAL A 170 -2.56 21.19 -10.30
CA VAL A 170 -2.08 21.55 -8.94
C VAL A 170 -0.63 21.12 -8.74
N GLY A 171 -0.25 19.93 -9.22
CA GLY A 171 1.11 19.40 -9.11
C GLY A 171 2.16 20.24 -9.82
N CYS A 172 1.79 20.99 -10.87
CA CYS A 172 2.72 21.91 -11.50
C CYS A 172 3.20 23.04 -10.57
N PHE A 173 2.45 23.33 -9.51
CA PHE A 173 2.77 24.36 -8.52
C PHE A 173 3.40 23.79 -7.24
N ILE A 174 3.55 22.47 -7.13
CA ILE A 174 4.16 21.79 -5.97
C ILE A 174 5.33 20.94 -6.47
N PRO A 175 6.57 21.52 -6.54
CA PRO A 175 7.72 20.86 -7.16
C PRO A 175 8.01 19.45 -6.64
N SER A 176 7.96 19.23 -5.31
CA SER A 176 8.21 17.93 -4.66
C SER A 176 7.20 16.85 -5.03
N TRP A 177 5.99 17.20 -5.49
CA TRP A 177 4.92 16.27 -5.85
C TRP A 177 4.66 16.20 -7.36
N LYS A 178 5.32 17.03 -8.15
CA LYS A 178 5.08 17.14 -9.60
C LYS A 178 5.17 15.80 -10.31
N ASP A 179 6.27 15.09 -10.10
CA ASP A 179 6.52 13.81 -10.77
C ASP A 179 5.52 12.74 -10.36
N ALA A 180 5.18 12.66 -9.07
CA ALA A 180 4.16 11.74 -8.57
C ALA A 180 2.78 12.05 -9.15
N LEU A 181 2.32 13.30 -9.11
CA LEU A 181 0.99 13.70 -9.59
C LEU A 181 0.84 13.58 -11.11
N ILE A 182 1.94 13.66 -11.87
CA ILE A 182 1.94 13.42 -13.33
C ILE A 182 2.05 11.91 -13.64
N GLY A 183 2.90 11.17 -12.93
CA GLY A 183 3.22 9.77 -13.22
C GLY A 183 2.19 8.79 -12.71
N LEU A 184 1.71 8.98 -11.49
CA LEU A 184 0.79 8.07 -10.81
C LEU A 184 -0.52 7.79 -11.60
N PRO A 185 -1.19 8.77 -12.23
CA PRO A 185 -2.37 8.49 -13.05
C PRO A 185 -2.11 7.57 -14.24
N LYS A 186 -0.93 7.67 -14.85
CA LYS A 186 -0.52 6.80 -15.96
C LYS A 186 -0.27 5.38 -15.45
N LEU A 187 0.38 5.26 -14.30
CA LEU A 187 0.66 3.98 -13.66
C LEU A 187 -0.65 3.26 -13.27
N ILE A 188 -1.58 3.95 -12.62
CA ILE A 188 -2.88 3.38 -12.24
C ILE A 188 -3.66 2.86 -13.45
N ARG A 189 -3.70 3.62 -14.56
CA ARG A 189 -4.41 3.20 -15.79
C ARG A 189 -3.81 1.95 -16.43
N ARG A 190 -2.50 1.74 -16.32
CA ARG A 190 -1.78 0.62 -16.92
C ARG A 190 -1.71 -0.59 -15.98
N SER A 191 -1.80 -0.35 -14.70
CA SER A 191 -1.69 -1.40 -13.69
C SER A 191 -2.90 -2.33 -13.77
N LYS A 192 -2.62 -3.62 -13.86
CA LYS A 192 -3.57 -4.72 -13.71
C LYS A 192 -3.33 -5.46 -12.40
N TRP A 193 -2.83 -4.74 -11.39
CA TRP A 193 -2.38 -5.34 -10.15
C TRP A 193 -3.41 -6.30 -9.55
N LEU A 194 -4.69 -5.92 -9.53
CA LEU A 194 -5.75 -6.72 -8.89
C LEU A 194 -5.85 -8.12 -9.53
N ASP A 195 -5.89 -8.19 -10.86
CA ASP A 195 -6.00 -9.45 -11.58
C ASP A 195 -4.70 -10.26 -11.47
N SER A 196 -3.54 -9.60 -11.65
CA SER A 196 -2.23 -10.25 -11.57
C SER A 196 -1.95 -10.85 -10.19
N TYR A 197 -2.18 -10.10 -9.13
CA TYR A 197 -2.00 -10.60 -7.76
C TYR A 197 -3.03 -11.65 -7.36
N SER A 198 -4.28 -11.55 -7.86
CA SER A 198 -5.30 -12.58 -7.65
C SER A 198 -4.87 -13.92 -8.23
N ASP A 199 -4.35 -13.92 -9.45
CA ASP A 199 -3.85 -15.11 -10.14
C ASP A 199 -2.65 -15.72 -9.40
N VAL A 200 -1.65 -14.89 -9.06
CA VAL A 200 -0.44 -15.34 -8.39
C VAL A 200 -0.73 -15.85 -6.97
N MET A 201 -1.57 -15.19 -6.21
CA MET A 201 -1.99 -15.67 -4.89
C MET A 201 -2.70 -17.02 -4.99
N GLY A 202 -3.60 -17.20 -5.97
CA GLY A 202 -4.27 -18.48 -6.23
C GLY A 202 -3.29 -19.60 -6.58
N LYS A 203 -2.30 -19.34 -7.46
CA LYS A 203 -1.24 -20.30 -7.79
C LYS A 203 -0.38 -20.69 -6.60
N ASN A 204 -0.23 -19.80 -5.61
CA ASN A 204 0.48 -20.08 -4.35
C ASN A 204 -0.41 -20.72 -3.27
N GLY A 205 -1.59 -21.22 -3.63
CA GLY A 205 -2.49 -21.98 -2.73
C GLY A 205 -3.29 -21.12 -1.76
N LEU A 206 -3.36 -19.80 -1.97
CA LEU A 206 -4.17 -18.93 -1.12
C LEU A 206 -5.61 -18.89 -1.60
N LYS A 207 -6.56 -18.88 -0.66
CA LYS A 207 -7.96 -18.58 -0.95
C LYS A 207 -8.13 -17.09 -1.17
N VAL A 208 -8.40 -16.70 -2.42
CA VAL A 208 -8.41 -15.30 -2.86
C VAL A 208 -9.82 -14.73 -2.83
N ASN A 209 -9.96 -13.48 -2.34
CA ASN A 209 -11.16 -12.67 -2.44
C ASN A 209 -10.79 -11.21 -2.67
N HIS A 210 -11.67 -10.43 -3.32
CA HIS A 210 -11.44 -8.98 -3.48
C HIS A 210 -12.72 -8.18 -3.29
N GLN A 211 -12.55 -6.92 -2.92
CA GLN A 211 -13.62 -5.95 -2.73
C GLN A 211 -13.26 -4.62 -3.40
N TYR A 212 -14.08 -4.17 -4.35
CA TYR A 212 -13.97 -2.82 -4.87
C TYR A 212 -14.47 -1.79 -3.85
N LEU A 213 -13.76 -0.68 -3.77
CA LEU A 213 -14.08 0.47 -2.93
C LEU A 213 -14.29 1.71 -3.80
N THR A 214 -15.05 2.67 -3.29
CA THR A 214 -15.25 3.99 -3.92
C THR A 214 -15.60 3.85 -5.41
N TYR A 215 -16.64 3.06 -5.70
CA TYR A 215 -17.14 2.81 -7.07
C TYR A 215 -16.10 2.27 -8.05
N GLY A 216 -15.13 1.51 -7.55
CA GLY A 216 -14.08 0.91 -8.37
C GLY A 216 -12.86 1.82 -8.60
N ALA A 217 -12.68 2.88 -7.82
CA ALA A 217 -11.46 3.70 -7.85
C ALA A 217 -10.33 3.11 -6.98
N SER A 218 -10.66 2.13 -6.15
CA SER A 218 -9.73 1.41 -5.29
C SER A 218 -10.25 0.00 -5.03
N ALA A 219 -9.39 -0.94 -4.63
CA ALA A 219 -9.78 -2.28 -4.24
C ALA A 219 -8.91 -2.81 -3.09
N ILE A 220 -9.50 -3.73 -2.32
CA ILE A 220 -8.78 -4.61 -1.39
C ILE A 220 -8.77 -6.00 -1.98
N LEU A 221 -7.61 -6.64 -1.99
CA LEU A 221 -7.40 -8.03 -2.32
C LEU A 221 -6.93 -8.77 -1.07
N THR A 222 -7.54 -9.90 -0.77
CA THR A 222 -7.16 -10.76 0.35
C THR A 222 -6.79 -12.14 -0.15
N GLY A 223 -5.70 -12.70 0.38
CA GLY A 223 -5.31 -14.08 0.19
C GLY A 223 -5.16 -14.75 1.56
N ALA A 224 -5.93 -15.78 1.86
CA ALA A 224 -5.85 -16.54 3.11
C ALA A 224 -5.22 -17.92 2.84
N LYS A 225 -4.32 -18.34 3.74
CA LYS A 225 -3.63 -19.62 3.67
C LYS A 225 -4.53 -20.74 4.19
#